data_6f129643b0c0a9b33a2e4204b72753ed
#
_entry.id   6f129643b0c0a9b33a2e4204b72753ed
#
_cell.length_a   1.000
_cell.length_b   1.000
_cell.length_c   1.000
_cell.angle_alpha   90.00
_cell.angle_beta   90.00
_cell.angle_gamma   90.00
#
_symmetry.space_group_name_H-M   'P 1'
#
loop_
_entity.id
_entity.type
_entity.pdbx_description
1 polymer ?
#
loop_
_entity_poly.entity_id
_entity_poly.type
_entity_poly.pdbx_seq_one_letter_code
_entity_poly.pdbx_strand_id
1 'polypeptide(L)'
;EKKISKSKFNIGLAWSGSFNGVNEPFRSVPLKTLKRILTLNANFYCLQNEIWDRDKDDFKSSNLIDCSKYKLDEIASIIKNLDLVITSDTSILHLSASLNKETWAMLSLHPDWRWGKFNTINPYLSLKFFNQSKFNDWSDVEDAIFLELENKINNSKKI
;
A
#
# COMPACT_ATOMS: atom_id res chain seq x y z
N GLU A 1 14.55 -0.39 -18.37
CA GLU A 1 13.21 0.08 -17.91
C GLU A 1 12.24 -1.08 -18.01
N LYS A 2 11.78 -1.63 -16.86
CA LYS A 2 10.64 -2.56 -16.89
C LYS A 2 9.40 -1.76 -17.27
N LYS A 3 8.90 -1.93 -18.49
CA LYS A 3 7.63 -1.34 -18.92
C LYS A 3 6.50 -1.90 -18.05
N ILE A 4 5.83 -1.02 -17.30
CA ILE A 4 4.59 -1.38 -16.59
C ILE A 4 3.55 -1.76 -17.64
N SER A 5 2.96 -2.94 -17.49
CA SER A 5 1.98 -3.46 -18.45
C SER A 5 0.71 -2.62 -18.39
N LYS A 6 0.23 -2.15 -19.53
CA LYS A 6 -1.04 -1.41 -19.63
C LYS A 6 -2.27 -2.34 -19.73
N SER A 7 -2.08 -3.65 -19.76
CA SER A 7 -3.18 -4.61 -19.96
C SER A 7 -3.94 -4.96 -18.67
N LYS A 8 -3.39 -4.60 -17.50
CA LYS A 8 -3.99 -4.85 -16.19
C LYS A 8 -3.87 -3.62 -15.32
N PHE A 9 -4.73 -3.52 -14.30
CA PHE A 9 -4.65 -2.53 -13.25
C PHE A 9 -3.35 -2.73 -12.46
N ASN A 10 -2.57 -1.66 -12.25
CA ASN A 10 -1.23 -1.70 -11.67
C ASN A 10 -1.24 -1.03 -10.30
N ILE A 11 -0.90 -1.78 -9.26
CA ILE A 11 -1.01 -1.37 -7.86
C ILE A 11 0.36 -1.44 -7.20
N GLY A 12 0.78 -0.34 -6.59
CA GLY A 12 1.93 -0.32 -5.70
C GLY A 12 1.51 -0.73 -4.30
N LEU A 13 2.32 -1.54 -3.63
CA LEU A 13 2.05 -2.02 -2.28
C LEU A 13 3.26 -1.80 -1.37
N ALA A 14 3.03 -1.17 -0.20
CA ALA A 14 3.99 -1.05 0.89
C ALA A 14 3.27 -1.25 2.22
N TRP A 15 3.57 -2.32 2.95
CA TRP A 15 2.82 -2.76 4.14
C TRP A 15 3.57 -2.56 5.45
N SER A 16 4.86 -2.21 5.41
CA SER A 16 5.67 -1.90 6.58
C SER A 16 6.68 -0.81 6.29
N GLY A 17 7.11 -0.10 7.33
CA GLY A 17 8.21 0.85 7.26
C GLY A 17 9.55 0.21 7.58
N SER A 18 10.56 1.04 7.91
CA SER A 18 11.88 0.56 8.31
C SER A 18 11.81 -0.20 9.63
N PHE A 19 12.52 -1.31 9.72
CA PHE A 19 12.59 -2.18 10.91
C PHE A 19 12.94 -1.42 12.20
N ASN A 20 13.73 -0.37 12.11
CA ASN A 20 14.18 0.44 13.24
C ASN A 20 13.26 1.63 13.60
N GLY A 21 12.09 1.72 12.99
CA GLY A 21 11.12 2.79 13.28
C GLY A 21 10.48 2.62 14.66
N VAL A 22 10.41 3.70 15.45
CA VAL A 22 9.95 3.68 16.85
C VAL A 22 8.53 3.15 17.01
N ASN A 23 7.64 3.40 16.07
CA ASN A 23 6.23 2.97 16.11
C ASN A 23 5.89 1.87 15.10
N GLU A 24 6.89 1.26 14.47
CA GLU A 24 6.69 0.31 13.38
C GLU A 24 5.86 -0.92 13.72
N PRO A 25 6.01 -1.56 14.89
CA PRO A 25 5.20 -2.74 15.21
C PRO A 25 3.70 -2.49 15.16
N PHE A 26 3.26 -1.25 15.40
CA PHE A 26 1.84 -0.89 15.50
C PHE A 26 1.24 -0.40 14.19
N ARG A 27 2.04 0.15 13.28
CA ARG A 27 1.58 0.68 11.98
C ARG A 27 1.88 -0.24 10.79
N SER A 28 2.67 -1.28 11.02
CA SER A 28 3.03 -2.26 9.98
C SER A 28 1.99 -3.37 9.88
N VAL A 29 1.47 -3.57 8.67
CA VAL A 29 0.53 -4.64 8.34
C VAL A 29 1.32 -5.90 8.00
N PRO A 30 1.06 -7.08 8.58
CA PRO A 30 1.69 -8.32 8.13
C PRO A 30 1.27 -8.65 6.70
N LEU A 31 2.23 -9.03 5.82
CA LEU A 31 1.92 -9.35 4.42
C LEU A 31 0.89 -10.49 4.30
N LYS A 32 0.89 -11.45 5.23
CA LYS A 32 -0.10 -12.53 5.27
C LYS A 32 -1.54 -12.04 5.32
N THR A 33 -1.80 -10.89 5.95
CA THR A 33 -3.14 -10.28 6.01
C THR A 33 -3.61 -9.79 4.65
N LEU A 34 -2.69 -9.42 3.76
CA LEU A 34 -3.00 -8.87 2.44
C LEU A 34 -3.10 -9.94 1.34
N LYS A 35 -2.96 -11.23 1.69
CA LYS A 35 -2.95 -12.33 0.70
C LYS A 35 -4.19 -12.36 -0.18
N ARG A 36 -5.36 -12.13 0.39
CA ARG A 36 -6.62 -12.12 -0.37
C ARG A 36 -6.66 -10.98 -1.40
N ILE A 37 -6.12 -9.82 -1.05
CA ILE A 37 -5.99 -8.69 -1.99
C ILE A 37 -5.12 -9.09 -3.19
N LEU A 38 -4.04 -9.84 -2.96
CA LEU A 38 -3.13 -10.29 -4.01
C LEU A 38 -3.75 -11.32 -4.96
N THR A 39 -4.93 -11.88 -4.66
CA THR A 39 -5.66 -12.77 -5.59
C THR A 39 -6.44 -12.04 -6.67
N LEU A 40 -6.64 -10.74 -6.53
CA LEU A 40 -7.36 -9.93 -7.50
C LEU A 40 -6.62 -9.86 -8.84
N ASN A 41 -7.37 -9.72 -9.94
CA ASN A 41 -6.81 -9.68 -11.29
C ASN A 41 -6.14 -8.33 -11.61
N ALA A 42 -5.02 -8.07 -10.96
CA ALA A 42 -4.19 -6.88 -11.08
C ALA A 42 -2.70 -7.25 -11.05
N ASN A 43 -1.83 -6.32 -11.38
CA ASN A 43 -0.40 -6.43 -11.13
C ASN A 43 -0.06 -5.70 -9.83
N PHE A 44 0.64 -6.38 -8.93
CA PHE A 44 1.05 -5.81 -7.66
C PHE A 44 2.57 -5.62 -7.63
N TYR A 45 3.02 -4.42 -7.26
CA TYR A 45 4.43 -4.01 -7.21
C TYR A 45 4.82 -3.75 -5.76
N CYS A 46 5.83 -4.45 -5.25
CA CYS A 46 6.40 -4.19 -3.94
C CYS A 46 7.24 -2.90 -4.00
N LEU A 47 6.79 -1.85 -3.32
CA LEU A 47 7.45 -0.54 -3.31
C LEU A 47 8.35 -0.33 -2.08
N GLN A 48 8.32 -1.22 -1.09
CA GLN A 48 9.18 -1.11 0.09
C GLN A 48 10.56 -1.73 -0.15
N ASN A 49 11.59 -1.13 0.43
CA ASN A 49 12.97 -1.57 0.29
C ASN A 49 13.40 -2.62 1.33
N GLU A 50 12.70 -2.73 2.44
CA GLU A 50 12.98 -3.71 3.48
C GLU A 50 11.81 -4.70 3.61
N ILE A 51 12.10 -5.99 3.52
CA ILE A 51 11.13 -7.06 3.80
C ILE A 51 11.48 -7.65 5.16
N TRP A 52 10.58 -7.51 6.13
CA TRP A 52 10.79 -8.04 7.48
C TRP A 52 10.84 -9.56 7.49
N ASP A 53 11.57 -10.14 8.44
CA ASP A 53 11.73 -11.61 8.54
C ASP A 53 10.39 -12.34 8.59
N ARG A 54 9.41 -11.79 9.30
CA ARG A 54 8.04 -12.34 9.39
C ARG A 54 7.30 -12.43 8.05
N ASP A 55 7.69 -11.63 7.06
CA ASP A 55 7.00 -11.49 5.77
C ASP A 55 7.78 -12.16 4.61
N LYS A 56 9.02 -12.62 4.85
CA LYS A 56 9.92 -13.13 3.79
C LYS A 56 9.33 -14.32 3.03
N ASP A 57 8.75 -15.28 3.73
CA ASP A 57 8.22 -16.48 3.10
C ASP A 57 6.93 -16.17 2.33
N ASP A 58 6.07 -15.32 2.89
CA ASP A 58 4.88 -14.82 2.21
C ASP A 58 5.23 -14.00 0.97
N PHE A 59 6.27 -13.17 1.05
CA PHE A 59 6.77 -12.41 -0.09
C PHE A 59 7.31 -13.31 -1.20
N LYS A 60 8.16 -14.30 -0.88
CA LYS A 60 8.72 -15.25 -1.85
C LYS A 60 7.66 -16.08 -2.56
N SER A 61 6.59 -16.44 -1.85
CA SER A 61 5.48 -17.24 -2.41
C SER A 61 4.41 -16.41 -3.10
N SER A 62 4.50 -15.07 -3.03
CA SER A 62 3.54 -14.15 -3.62
C SER A 62 3.79 -13.91 -5.11
N ASN A 63 2.81 -13.30 -5.78
CA ASN A 63 2.91 -12.79 -7.15
C ASN A 63 3.37 -11.32 -7.23
N LEU A 64 3.93 -10.78 -6.15
CA LEU A 64 4.44 -9.42 -6.08
C LEU A 64 5.63 -9.22 -7.03
N ILE A 65 5.56 -8.18 -7.83
CA ILE A 65 6.68 -7.74 -8.67
C ILE A 65 7.65 -6.99 -7.77
N ASP A 66 8.83 -7.55 -7.56
CA ASP A 66 9.83 -7.00 -6.65
C ASP A 66 10.45 -5.71 -7.22
N CYS A 67 10.21 -4.59 -6.53
CA CYS A 67 10.84 -3.30 -6.76
C CYS A 67 11.71 -2.84 -5.58
N SER A 68 12.01 -3.70 -4.60
CA SER A 68 12.75 -3.37 -3.38
C SER A 68 14.17 -2.86 -3.62
N LYS A 69 14.76 -3.20 -4.75
CA LYS A 69 16.13 -2.82 -5.13
C LYS A 69 16.27 -1.43 -5.75
N TYR A 70 15.14 -0.80 -6.10
CA TYR A 70 15.14 0.51 -6.73
C TYR A 70 15.34 1.62 -5.71
N LYS A 71 16.04 2.68 -6.12
CA LYS A 71 16.21 3.90 -5.31
C LYS A 71 14.91 4.70 -5.29
N LEU A 72 14.83 5.67 -4.40
CA LEU A 72 13.60 6.44 -4.16
C LEU A 72 13.14 7.22 -5.41
N ASP A 73 14.04 7.74 -6.21
CA ASP A 73 13.77 8.43 -7.49
C ASP A 73 13.22 7.48 -8.55
N GLU A 74 13.74 6.24 -8.60
CA GLU A 74 13.23 5.19 -9.47
C GLU A 74 11.84 4.72 -9.00
N ILE A 75 11.63 4.56 -7.70
CA ILE A 75 10.31 4.26 -7.10
C ILE A 75 9.31 5.37 -7.43
N ALA A 76 9.71 6.66 -7.36
CA ALA A 76 8.85 7.77 -7.76
C ALA A 76 8.43 7.67 -9.25
N SER A 77 9.34 7.25 -10.11
CA SER A 77 9.07 7.01 -11.53
C SER A 77 8.12 5.83 -11.75
N ILE A 78 8.25 4.77 -10.96
CA ILE A 78 7.32 3.64 -10.97
C ILE A 78 5.93 4.10 -10.52
N ILE A 79 5.83 4.80 -9.38
CA ILE A 79 4.56 5.30 -8.82
C ILE A 79 3.78 6.14 -9.84
N LYS A 80 4.44 7.00 -10.61
CA LYS A 80 3.79 7.81 -11.65
C LYS A 80 3.04 6.95 -12.68
N ASN A 81 3.53 5.76 -12.96
CA ASN A 81 2.97 4.84 -13.95
C ASN A 81 2.01 3.79 -13.38
N LEU A 82 1.79 3.76 -12.06
CA LEU A 82 0.79 2.92 -11.43
C LEU A 82 -0.60 3.56 -11.51
N ASP A 83 -1.64 2.77 -11.31
CA ASP A 83 -3.02 3.23 -11.22
C ASP A 83 -3.38 3.61 -9.78
N LEU A 84 -2.82 2.91 -8.78
CA LEU A 84 -3.10 3.07 -7.37
C LEU A 84 -1.86 2.71 -6.54
N VAL A 85 -1.71 3.35 -5.37
CA VAL A 85 -0.79 2.89 -4.31
C VAL A 85 -1.58 2.56 -3.05
N ILE A 86 -1.32 1.39 -2.45
CA ILE A 86 -1.86 0.98 -1.15
C ILE A 86 -0.68 0.87 -0.19
N THR A 87 -0.70 1.60 0.90
CA THR A 87 0.47 1.66 1.79
C THR A 87 0.08 1.91 3.25
N SER A 88 0.87 1.37 4.19
CA SER A 88 0.84 1.82 5.58
C SER A 88 1.46 3.22 5.70
N ASP A 89 1.41 3.82 6.90
CA ASP A 89 1.97 5.18 7.16
C ASP A 89 3.50 5.17 7.07
N THR A 90 4.02 5.30 5.86
CA THR A 90 5.45 5.23 5.53
C THR A 90 5.85 6.36 4.57
N SER A 91 7.15 6.45 4.25
CA SER A 91 7.65 7.38 3.23
C SER A 91 6.97 7.20 1.85
N ILE A 92 6.56 5.97 1.52
CA ILE A 92 5.85 5.68 0.26
C ILE A 92 4.48 6.39 0.22
N LEU A 93 3.78 6.48 1.36
CA LEU A 93 2.52 7.23 1.45
C LEU A 93 2.73 8.69 1.03
N HIS A 94 3.69 9.36 1.67
CA HIS A 94 3.98 10.76 1.39
C HIS A 94 4.48 10.97 -0.04
N LEU A 95 5.35 10.10 -0.53
CA LEU A 95 5.88 10.17 -1.89
C LEU A 95 4.75 10.01 -2.92
N SER A 96 3.91 9.01 -2.80
CA SER A 96 2.82 8.76 -3.75
C SER A 96 1.77 9.87 -3.74
N ALA A 97 1.36 10.32 -2.56
CA ALA A 97 0.39 11.38 -2.40
C ALA A 97 0.91 12.74 -2.89
N SER A 98 2.20 13.06 -2.66
CA SER A 98 2.83 14.28 -3.18
C SER A 98 2.95 14.29 -4.70
N LEU A 99 3.02 13.12 -5.34
CA LEU A 99 2.97 12.96 -6.79
C LEU A 99 1.53 13.00 -7.35
N ASN A 100 0.57 13.33 -6.51
CA ASN A 100 -0.86 13.32 -6.81
C ASN A 100 -1.36 11.95 -7.34
N LYS A 101 -0.70 10.85 -6.91
CA LYS A 101 -1.14 9.49 -7.19
C LYS A 101 -2.25 9.11 -6.22
N GLU A 102 -3.34 8.54 -6.73
CA GLU A 102 -4.35 7.95 -5.85
C GLU A 102 -3.69 6.98 -4.89
N THR A 103 -3.85 7.23 -3.59
CA THR A 103 -3.15 6.51 -2.53
C THR A 103 -4.13 6.11 -1.44
N TRP A 104 -4.18 4.83 -1.12
CA TRP A 104 -4.97 4.27 -0.03
C TRP A 104 -4.05 3.98 1.15
N ALA A 105 -4.30 4.66 2.26
CA ALA A 105 -3.50 4.58 3.47
C ALA A 105 -4.14 3.62 4.49
N MET A 106 -3.41 2.56 4.84
CA MET A 106 -3.75 1.67 5.94
C MET A 106 -3.21 2.29 7.23
N LEU A 107 -4.11 2.75 8.11
CA LEU A 107 -3.74 3.40 9.35
C LEU A 107 -4.10 2.56 10.56
N SER A 108 -3.20 2.54 11.55
CA SER A 108 -3.43 1.87 12.83
C SER A 108 -4.56 2.57 13.61
N LEU A 109 -5.08 1.89 14.65
CA LEU A 109 -6.10 2.44 15.54
C LEU A 109 -5.70 3.78 16.18
N HIS A 110 -4.39 3.93 16.43
CA HIS A 110 -3.79 5.18 16.95
C HIS A 110 -2.78 5.71 15.92
N PRO A 111 -3.26 6.39 14.87
CA PRO A 111 -2.39 6.89 13.82
C PRO A 111 -1.53 8.05 14.33
N ASP A 112 -0.51 8.42 13.58
CA ASP A 112 0.33 9.56 13.86
C ASP A 112 -0.48 10.86 13.93
N TRP A 113 -0.07 11.79 14.79
CA TRP A 113 -0.73 13.09 15.01
C TRP A 113 -0.89 13.91 13.71
N ARG A 114 -0.05 13.67 12.70
CA ARG A 114 -0.13 14.34 11.39
C ARG A 114 -1.47 14.13 10.69
N TRP A 115 -2.16 13.04 10.99
CA TRP A 115 -3.48 12.75 10.42
C TRP A 115 -4.64 13.37 11.22
N GLY A 116 -4.31 14.06 12.33
CA GLY A 116 -5.28 14.64 13.25
C GLY A 116 -6.10 13.58 14.00
N LYS A 117 -6.94 14.06 14.90
CA LYS A 117 -7.87 13.17 15.61
C LYS A 117 -8.92 12.67 14.63
N PHE A 118 -9.07 11.33 14.53
CA PHE A 118 -9.96 10.67 13.57
C PHE A 118 -9.70 11.04 12.11
N ASN A 119 -8.41 11.23 11.74
CA ASN A 119 -8.00 11.58 10.37
C ASN A 119 -8.68 12.86 9.85
N THR A 120 -8.85 13.83 10.71
CA THR A 120 -9.45 15.14 10.36
C THR A 120 -8.52 16.03 9.54
N ILE A 121 -7.22 15.66 9.48
CA ILE A 121 -6.23 16.36 8.66
C ILE A 121 -5.86 15.46 7.48
N ASN A 122 -6.15 15.94 6.28
CA ASN A 122 -5.73 15.28 5.05
C ASN A 122 -5.01 16.31 4.15
N PRO A 123 -3.67 16.37 4.20
CA PRO A 123 -2.91 17.33 3.42
C PRO A 123 -2.83 17.00 1.91
N TYR A 124 -3.32 15.82 1.50
CA TYR A 124 -3.25 15.36 0.12
C TYR A 124 -4.63 15.00 -0.42
N LEU A 125 -5.07 15.64 -1.48
CA LEU A 125 -6.37 15.38 -2.10
C LEU A 125 -6.49 13.96 -2.70
N SER A 126 -5.37 13.35 -3.04
CA SER A 126 -5.28 12.01 -3.63
C SER A 126 -5.29 10.87 -2.60
N LEU A 127 -5.42 11.18 -1.29
CA LEU A 127 -5.27 10.22 -0.21
C LEU A 127 -6.63 9.79 0.34
N LYS A 128 -6.81 8.49 0.50
CA LYS A 128 -7.94 7.86 1.17
C LYS A 128 -7.46 7.03 2.35
N PHE A 129 -8.16 7.13 3.49
CA PHE A 129 -7.81 6.42 4.72
C PHE A 129 -8.65 5.17 4.93
N PHE A 130 -7.99 4.08 5.37
CA PHE A 130 -8.56 2.85 5.86
C PHE A 130 -7.98 2.59 7.26
N ASN A 131 -8.82 2.70 8.29
CA ASN A 131 -8.38 2.69 9.68
C ASN A 131 -8.72 1.37 10.36
N GLN A 132 -7.79 0.85 11.19
CA GLN A 132 -8.10 -0.21 12.12
C GLN A 132 -9.24 0.20 13.07
N SER A 133 -10.15 -0.72 13.33
CA SER A 133 -11.15 -0.60 14.41
C SER A 133 -10.70 -1.27 15.70
N LYS A 134 -9.74 -2.20 15.62
CA LYS A 134 -9.21 -2.96 16.75
C LYS A 134 -7.69 -2.99 16.73
N PHE A 135 -7.08 -2.86 17.91
CA PHE A 135 -5.62 -2.91 18.04
C PHE A 135 -5.05 -4.25 17.54
N ASN A 136 -4.01 -4.18 16.73
CA ASN A 136 -3.33 -5.32 16.09
C ASN A 136 -4.23 -6.23 15.22
N ASP A 137 -5.43 -5.82 14.89
CA ASP A 137 -6.30 -6.53 13.96
C ASP A 137 -6.50 -5.70 12.69
N TRP A 138 -6.01 -6.20 11.57
CA TRP A 138 -6.08 -5.54 10.27
C TRP A 138 -7.16 -6.13 9.34
N SER A 139 -7.98 -7.05 9.85
CA SER A 139 -8.97 -7.77 9.05
C SER A 139 -10.03 -6.85 8.46
N ASP A 140 -10.51 -5.88 9.23
CA ASP A 140 -11.49 -4.89 8.79
C ASP A 140 -10.94 -3.94 7.71
N VAL A 141 -9.66 -3.57 7.83
CA VAL A 141 -8.95 -2.77 6.82
C VAL A 141 -8.77 -3.57 5.54
N GLU A 142 -8.38 -4.85 5.65
CA GLU A 142 -8.23 -5.75 4.50
C GLU A 142 -9.55 -5.96 3.78
N ASP A 143 -10.63 -6.25 4.51
CA ASP A 143 -11.98 -6.44 3.96
C ASP A 143 -12.46 -5.19 3.20
N ALA A 144 -12.31 -4.01 3.80
CA ALA A 144 -12.71 -2.76 3.18
C ALA A 144 -11.91 -2.47 1.88
N ILE A 145 -10.59 -2.67 1.93
CA ILE A 145 -9.72 -2.49 0.76
C ILE A 145 -10.06 -3.51 -0.32
N PHE A 146 -10.26 -4.79 0.04
CA PHE A 146 -10.57 -5.84 -0.93
C PHE A 146 -11.84 -5.52 -1.72
N LEU A 147 -12.95 -5.20 -1.03
CA LEU A 147 -14.23 -4.89 -1.67
C LEU A 147 -14.13 -3.69 -2.61
N GLU A 148 -13.48 -2.63 -2.16
CA GLU A 148 -13.36 -1.43 -2.96
C GLU A 148 -12.43 -1.61 -4.16
N LEU A 149 -11.32 -2.32 -3.96
CA LEU A 149 -10.35 -2.61 -5.00
C LEU A 149 -10.93 -3.52 -6.08
N GLU A 150 -11.67 -4.55 -5.69
CA GLU A 150 -12.37 -5.43 -6.63
C GLU A 150 -13.34 -4.65 -7.53
N ASN A 151 -14.15 -3.78 -6.92
CA ASN A 151 -15.06 -2.89 -7.67
C ASN A 151 -14.29 -1.96 -8.62
N LYS A 152 -13.19 -1.38 -8.16
CA LYS A 152 -12.37 -0.46 -8.96
C LYS A 152 -11.74 -1.15 -10.17
N ILE A 153 -11.17 -2.35 -9.97
CA ILE A 153 -10.57 -3.16 -11.04
C ILE A 153 -11.65 -3.55 -12.08
N ASN A 154 -12.83 -3.95 -11.63
CA ASN A 154 -13.91 -4.36 -12.52
C ASN A 154 -14.45 -3.17 -13.35
N ASN A 155 -14.49 -1.98 -12.78
CA ASN A 155 -14.93 -0.78 -13.48
C ASN A 155 -13.88 -0.26 -14.48
N SER A 156 -12.59 -0.45 -14.20
CA SER A 156 -11.51 -0.06 -15.11
C SER A 156 -11.46 -0.86 -16.41
N LYS A 157 -12.05 -2.07 -16.46
CA LYS A 157 -12.14 -2.92 -17.65
C LYS A 157 -13.29 -2.56 -18.60
N LYS A 158 -14.18 -1.64 -18.23
CA LYS A 158 -15.34 -1.25 -19.02
C LYS A 158 -15.09 -0.06 -19.94
N ILE A 159 -13.86 0.46 -19.96
CA ILE A 159 -13.41 1.55 -20.81
C ILE A 159 -12.38 1.03 -21.81
#